data_9acd69bd5b90c9d3dbf34f1161be09ff
#
_entry.id   9acd69bd5b90c9d3dbf34f1161be09ff
#
_cell.length_a   1.000
_cell.length_b   1.000
_cell.length_c   1.000
_cell.angle_alpha   90.00
_cell.angle_beta   90.00
_cell.angle_gamma   90.00
#
_symmetry.space_group_name_H-M   'P 1'
#
loop_
_entity.id
_entity.type
_entity.pdbx_description
1 polymer ?
#
loop_
_entity_poly.entity_id
_entity_poly.type
_entity_poly.pdbx_seq_one_letter_code
_entity_poly.pdbx_strand_id
1 'polypeptide(L)'
;MTLIRNSQKTSFPRALIALLLIALLLTSGVFFTSALPAHGEDKREDKQSETKETDIQTQTGTAVDNHLSAKANRLAGETSPYLLMHAYNPVDWYPWGPEAFDRAKRENKPIFLSIGYSSCYWCHVMERESFMDPEIAKFLNTHFVCIKVDREERPDVDDIYMTAIQLLTQRGGWPLTVFMTPEGLPFLGGTYFPARQGDRGPRIGFLELITSIAKIWKEKPEPIEEQARRLTSAVAEVVREQQGDQQQPGSAQVKNVQQAMGTQFDDAYGGFGQPPFPPQQPKFPSPPELLYLADRLDREEDQEAKKMLLLTLDKMAQGGIRDHVGGGFHRYSVDRFWRIPHFEKMLYDN
;
A
#
# COMPACT_ATOMS: atom_id res chain seq x y z
N MET A 1 13.86 42.61 0.70
CA MET A 1 14.23 42.21 2.10
C MET A 1 13.74 40.80 2.31
N THR A 2 14.67 39.86 2.14
CA THR A 2 14.45 38.43 1.90
C THR A 2 14.31 37.74 3.24
N LEU A 3 13.16 37.18 3.57
CA LEU A 3 12.99 36.27 4.70
C LEU A 3 12.97 34.83 4.18
N ILE A 4 14.15 34.22 4.22
CA ILE A 4 14.33 32.76 4.06
C ILE A 4 13.82 32.12 5.34
N ARG A 5 12.62 31.52 5.31
CA ARG A 5 12.11 30.66 6.38
C ARG A 5 12.81 29.29 6.26
N ASN A 6 13.71 29.06 7.19
CA ASN A 6 14.33 27.78 7.44
C ASN A 6 13.23 26.78 7.91
N SER A 7 12.73 25.94 7.01
CA SER A 7 11.93 24.76 7.36
C SER A 7 12.87 23.77 8.06
N GLN A 8 12.81 23.72 9.37
CA GLN A 8 13.41 22.64 10.14
C GLN A 8 12.67 21.34 9.77
N LYS A 9 13.28 20.52 8.93
CA LYS A 9 12.85 19.14 8.68
C LYS A 9 12.94 18.41 10.01
N THR A 10 11.80 18.17 10.66
CA THR A 10 11.70 17.25 11.79
C THR A 10 11.95 15.85 11.26
N SER A 11 13.22 15.47 11.20
CA SER A 11 13.59 14.09 10.91
C SER A 11 13.17 13.27 12.12
N PHE A 12 12.15 12.43 11.96
CA PHE A 12 11.85 11.39 12.93
C PHE A 12 13.13 10.62 13.23
N PRO A 13 13.53 10.49 14.48
CA PRO A 13 14.78 9.82 14.80
C PRO A 13 14.68 8.37 14.34
N ARG A 14 15.42 8.03 13.28
CA ARG A 14 15.62 6.65 12.79
C ARG A 14 15.97 5.68 13.92
N ALA A 15 16.51 6.21 15.03
CA ALA A 15 16.80 5.49 16.23
C ALA A 15 15.58 4.89 16.94
N LEU A 16 14.38 5.49 16.85
CA LEU A 16 13.21 4.98 17.59
C LEU A 16 12.51 3.83 16.84
N ILE A 17 12.50 3.88 15.50
CA ILE A 17 12.03 2.75 14.66
C ILE A 17 13.02 1.59 14.79
N ALA A 18 14.33 1.89 14.82
CA ALA A 18 15.37 0.92 15.10
C ALA A 18 15.28 0.37 16.54
N LEU A 19 14.89 1.17 17.53
CA LEU A 19 14.71 0.71 18.92
C LEU A 19 13.50 -0.19 19.10
N LEU A 20 12.38 0.06 18.41
CA LEU A 20 11.21 -0.86 18.38
C LEU A 20 11.54 -2.15 17.62
N LEU A 21 12.25 -2.07 16.49
CA LEU A 21 12.76 -3.23 15.76
C LEU A 21 13.88 -3.94 16.49
N ILE A 22 14.78 -3.22 17.19
CA ILE A 22 15.87 -3.79 18.00
C ILE A 22 15.33 -4.38 19.31
N ALA A 23 14.32 -3.80 19.94
CA ALA A 23 13.62 -4.43 21.07
C ALA A 23 12.92 -5.73 20.66
N LEU A 24 12.37 -5.79 19.44
CA LEU A 24 11.85 -7.02 18.84
C LEU A 24 12.96 -8.06 18.57
N LEU A 25 14.16 -7.63 18.19
CA LEU A 25 15.30 -8.53 17.88
C LEU A 25 16.06 -8.98 19.11
N LEU A 26 16.16 -8.16 20.17
CA LEU A 26 16.87 -8.51 21.41
C LEU A 26 16.12 -9.52 22.29
N THR A 27 14.81 -9.69 22.11
CA THR A 27 14.03 -10.73 22.79
C THR A 27 14.09 -12.09 22.11
N SER A 28 14.60 -12.18 20.86
CA SER A 28 14.67 -13.44 20.08
C SER A 28 16.06 -14.10 20.04
N GLY A 29 17.04 -13.65 20.83
CA GLY A 29 18.26 -14.41 21.11
C GLY A 29 19.14 -14.82 19.92
N VAL A 30 19.11 -14.10 18.79
CA VAL A 30 19.93 -14.44 17.60
C VAL A 30 21.04 -13.41 17.43
N PHE A 31 22.27 -13.80 17.76
CA PHE A 31 23.50 -13.07 17.43
C PHE A 31 23.79 -13.22 15.93
N PHE A 32 23.84 -12.10 15.20
CA PHE A 32 24.29 -12.06 13.82
C PHE A 32 25.81 -11.87 13.78
N THR A 33 26.54 -12.88 13.35
CA THR A 33 27.92 -12.73 12.86
C THR A 33 27.89 -12.47 11.36
N SER A 34 28.42 -11.33 10.96
CA SER A 34 28.56 -10.92 9.56
C SER A 34 29.69 -11.68 8.88
N ALA A 35 29.36 -12.46 7.84
CA ALA A 35 30.32 -12.90 6.85
C ALA A 35 29.70 -12.67 5.45
N LEU A 36 30.38 -11.86 4.63
CA LEU A 36 30.11 -11.67 3.23
C LEU A 36 30.61 -12.88 2.44
N PRO A 37 29.87 -13.45 1.49
CA PRO A 37 30.46 -14.28 0.47
C PRO A 37 30.57 -13.56 -0.86
N ALA A 38 31.68 -13.84 -1.54
CA ALA A 38 32.10 -13.36 -2.83
C ALA A 38 31.28 -13.97 -3.98
N HIS A 39 31.32 -13.27 -5.13
CA HIS A 39 30.79 -13.67 -6.42
C HIS A 39 31.17 -15.11 -6.82
N GLY A 40 30.17 -15.87 -7.26
CA GLY A 40 30.36 -17.12 -8.00
C GLY A 40 29.44 -17.12 -9.21
N GLU A 41 30.05 -17.30 -10.39
CA GLU A 41 29.41 -17.42 -11.69
C GLU A 41 28.53 -18.68 -11.74
N ASP A 42 27.30 -18.56 -12.20
CA ASP A 42 26.37 -19.67 -12.40
C ASP A 42 26.36 -20.10 -13.87
N LYS A 43 26.82 -21.33 -14.11
CA LYS A 43 26.79 -22.01 -15.40
C LYS A 43 25.43 -22.67 -15.56
N ARG A 44 24.71 -22.29 -16.62
CA ARG A 44 23.49 -22.98 -17.07
C ARG A 44 23.82 -24.41 -17.59
N GLU A 45 23.23 -25.40 -16.99
CA GLU A 45 23.05 -26.70 -17.57
C GLU A 45 21.59 -26.92 -17.97
N ASP A 46 21.37 -27.08 -19.28
CA ASP A 46 20.12 -27.53 -19.88
C ASP A 46 19.88 -29.01 -19.50
N LYS A 47 18.76 -29.28 -18.82
CA LYS A 47 18.17 -30.61 -18.75
C LYS A 47 16.76 -30.60 -19.31
N GLN A 48 16.61 -31.16 -20.49
CA GLN A 48 15.35 -31.63 -21.07
C GLN A 48 14.65 -32.56 -20.08
N SER A 49 13.41 -32.28 -19.74
CA SER A 49 12.53 -33.25 -19.08
C SER A 49 11.31 -33.52 -19.94
N GLU A 50 11.20 -34.81 -20.28
CA GLU A 50 10.10 -35.42 -21.01
C GLU A 50 8.74 -35.18 -20.37
N THR A 51 7.79 -34.82 -21.22
CA THR A 51 6.37 -34.71 -20.90
C THR A 51 5.79 -36.07 -20.55
N LYS A 52 5.28 -36.22 -19.34
CA LYS A 52 4.28 -37.26 -19.00
C LYS A 52 2.94 -36.56 -18.88
N GLU A 53 2.07 -36.79 -19.88
CA GLU A 53 0.63 -36.63 -19.74
C GLU A 53 0.13 -37.59 -18.67
N THR A 54 -0.41 -37.06 -17.58
CA THR A 54 -1.24 -37.85 -16.66
C THR A 54 -2.29 -36.95 -16.03
N ASP A 55 -3.52 -37.20 -16.41
CA ASP A 55 -4.80 -36.96 -15.70
C ASP A 55 -5.03 -35.66 -14.98
N ILE A 56 -5.54 -34.66 -15.72
CA ILE A 56 -6.32 -33.54 -15.16
C ILE A 56 -7.79 -34.00 -15.10
N GLN A 57 -8.14 -34.81 -14.14
CA GLN A 57 -9.52 -34.99 -13.69
C GLN A 57 -9.53 -35.22 -12.18
N THR A 58 -10.34 -34.42 -11.47
CA THR A 58 -10.71 -34.55 -10.06
C THR A 58 -9.88 -33.71 -9.06
N GLN A 59 -9.85 -32.38 -9.19
CA GLN A 59 -9.55 -31.49 -8.07
C GLN A 59 -10.45 -30.24 -7.97
N THR A 60 -11.51 -30.17 -8.76
CA THR A 60 -12.47 -29.03 -8.68
C THR A 60 -13.57 -29.20 -7.64
N GLY A 61 -13.71 -30.37 -7.02
CA GLY A 61 -14.78 -30.65 -6.06
C GLY A 61 -14.51 -30.27 -4.61
N THR A 62 -13.25 -30.24 -4.16
CA THR A 62 -12.95 -30.08 -2.73
C THR A 62 -12.76 -28.63 -2.28
N ALA A 63 -12.47 -27.70 -3.18
CA ALA A 63 -12.32 -26.28 -2.84
C ALA A 63 -13.66 -25.55 -2.70
N VAL A 64 -14.67 -25.96 -3.47
CA VAL A 64 -16.02 -25.35 -3.43
C VAL A 64 -16.82 -25.82 -2.21
N ASP A 65 -16.65 -27.06 -1.78
CA ASP A 65 -17.38 -27.60 -0.63
C ASP A 65 -16.90 -27.05 0.73
N ASN A 66 -15.63 -26.65 0.85
CA ASN A 66 -15.11 -26.03 2.08
C ASN A 66 -15.64 -24.61 2.34
N HIS A 67 -16.06 -23.87 1.29
CA HIS A 67 -16.68 -22.55 1.47
C HIS A 67 -18.12 -22.63 1.98
N LEU A 68 -18.85 -23.72 1.74
CA LEU A 68 -20.25 -23.88 2.15
C LEU A 68 -20.45 -24.18 3.63
N SER A 69 -19.39 -24.53 4.38
CA SER A 69 -19.45 -24.81 5.83
C SER A 69 -18.86 -23.69 6.70
N ALA A 70 -18.19 -22.70 6.12
CA ALA A 70 -17.61 -21.58 6.87
C ALA A 70 -18.70 -20.59 7.29
N LYS A 71 -18.79 -20.30 8.59
CA LYS A 71 -19.68 -19.26 9.11
C LYS A 71 -19.19 -17.91 8.61
N ALA A 72 -20.08 -17.17 7.92
CA ALA A 72 -19.77 -15.82 7.47
C ALA A 72 -19.48 -14.89 8.66
N ASN A 73 -18.48 -14.03 8.51
CA ASN A 73 -18.21 -12.92 9.43
C ASN A 73 -19.12 -11.71 9.12
N ARG A 74 -18.92 -10.58 9.81
CA ARG A 74 -19.79 -9.39 9.69
C ARG A 74 -19.78 -8.75 8.32
N LEU A 75 -18.73 -8.97 7.52
CA LEU A 75 -18.63 -8.40 6.18
C LEU A 75 -19.68 -8.95 5.20
N ALA A 76 -20.34 -10.05 5.52
CA ALA A 76 -21.44 -10.60 4.70
C ALA A 76 -22.66 -9.66 4.60
N GLY A 77 -22.79 -8.68 5.50
CA GLY A 77 -23.84 -7.67 5.46
C GLY A 77 -23.48 -6.40 4.69
N GLU A 78 -22.25 -6.31 4.14
CA GLU A 78 -21.76 -5.13 3.44
C GLU A 78 -22.16 -5.14 1.95
N THR A 79 -22.04 -3.97 1.30
CA THR A 79 -22.34 -3.78 -0.13
C THR A 79 -21.09 -3.77 -1.00
N SER A 80 -19.92 -3.47 -0.43
CA SER A 80 -18.66 -3.46 -1.13
C SER A 80 -18.31 -4.85 -1.67
N PRO A 81 -18.06 -5.01 -2.98
CA PRO A 81 -17.55 -6.27 -3.53
C PRO A 81 -16.26 -6.73 -2.86
N TYR A 82 -15.38 -5.79 -2.51
CA TYR A 82 -14.13 -6.09 -1.82
C TYR A 82 -14.36 -6.65 -0.42
N LEU A 83 -15.25 -6.05 0.37
CA LEU A 83 -15.56 -6.55 1.71
C LEU A 83 -16.25 -7.93 1.65
N LEU A 84 -17.18 -8.11 0.70
CA LEU A 84 -17.87 -9.39 0.49
C LEU A 84 -16.92 -10.54 0.15
N MET A 85 -15.82 -10.29 -0.58
CA MET A 85 -14.79 -11.30 -0.87
C MET A 85 -14.16 -11.85 0.42
N HIS A 86 -14.09 -11.04 1.48
CA HIS A 86 -13.54 -11.43 2.77
C HIS A 86 -14.57 -11.95 3.78
N ALA A 87 -15.84 -12.06 3.40
CA ALA A 87 -16.93 -12.47 4.28
C ALA A 87 -16.77 -13.90 4.86
N TYR A 88 -16.04 -14.76 4.15
CA TYR A 88 -15.82 -16.16 4.56
C TYR A 88 -14.38 -16.44 5.00
N ASN A 89 -13.55 -15.40 5.18
CA ASN A 89 -12.25 -15.60 5.81
C ASN A 89 -12.44 -16.10 7.26
N PRO A 90 -11.53 -16.94 7.77
CA PRO A 90 -11.56 -17.38 9.18
C PRO A 90 -11.24 -16.25 10.17
N VAL A 91 -10.72 -15.10 9.71
CA VAL A 91 -10.55 -13.87 10.50
C VAL A 91 -11.92 -13.27 10.78
N ASP A 92 -12.19 -12.92 12.06
CA ASP A 92 -13.43 -12.27 12.52
C ASP A 92 -13.41 -10.78 12.18
N TRP A 93 -13.58 -10.48 10.89
CA TRP A 93 -13.55 -9.14 10.34
C TRP A 93 -14.75 -8.30 10.75
N TYR A 94 -14.50 -7.05 11.08
CA TYR A 94 -15.48 -5.98 11.24
C TYR A 94 -15.36 -5.00 10.05
N PRO A 95 -16.46 -4.43 9.57
CA PRO A 95 -16.42 -3.20 8.79
C PRO A 95 -15.97 -2.04 9.68
N TRP A 96 -15.56 -0.94 9.06
CA TRP A 96 -15.22 0.29 9.77
C TRP A 96 -16.46 0.88 10.44
N GLY A 97 -16.49 0.91 11.74
CA GLY A 97 -17.63 1.41 12.49
C GLY A 97 -17.48 1.30 14.00
N PRO A 98 -18.40 1.90 14.76
CA PRO A 98 -18.33 2.00 16.21
C PRO A 98 -18.28 0.62 16.91
N GLU A 99 -18.93 -0.41 16.36
CA GLU A 99 -18.97 -1.75 16.95
C GLU A 99 -17.55 -2.32 17.17
N ALA A 100 -16.66 -2.14 16.18
CA ALA A 100 -15.28 -2.61 16.26
C ALA A 100 -14.49 -1.87 17.35
N PHE A 101 -14.60 -0.53 17.37
CA PHE A 101 -13.92 0.31 18.35
C PHE A 101 -14.43 0.07 19.79
N ASP A 102 -15.73 -0.08 19.96
CA ASP A 102 -16.33 -0.37 21.28
C ASP A 102 -15.88 -1.76 21.77
N ARG A 103 -15.76 -2.74 20.88
CA ARG A 103 -15.21 -4.05 21.23
C ARG A 103 -13.73 -3.92 21.63
N ALA A 104 -12.92 -3.21 20.86
CA ALA A 104 -11.51 -3.03 21.13
C ALA A 104 -11.28 -2.37 22.51
N LYS A 105 -12.05 -1.32 22.84
CA LYS A 105 -12.01 -0.65 24.14
C LYS A 105 -12.43 -1.57 25.27
N ARG A 106 -13.57 -2.28 25.13
CA ARG A 106 -14.09 -3.19 26.15
C ARG A 106 -13.16 -4.33 26.45
N GLU A 107 -12.51 -4.90 25.43
CA GLU A 107 -11.62 -6.05 25.57
C GLU A 107 -10.15 -5.62 25.77
N ASN A 108 -9.84 -4.32 25.72
CA ASN A 108 -8.49 -3.76 25.77
C ASN A 108 -7.55 -4.43 24.76
N LYS A 109 -8.02 -4.57 23.52
CA LYS A 109 -7.26 -5.19 22.42
C LYS A 109 -6.82 -4.14 21.41
N PRO A 110 -5.59 -4.24 20.90
CA PRO A 110 -5.18 -3.42 19.77
C PRO A 110 -6.02 -3.77 18.53
N ILE A 111 -6.15 -2.81 17.63
CA ILE A 111 -6.87 -2.99 16.36
C ILE A 111 -5.87 -3.33 15.27
N PHE A 112 -6.18 -4.36 14.48
CA PHE A 112 -5.54 -4.62 13.19
C PHE A 112 -6.46 -4.12 12.09
N LEU A 113 -6.03 -3.08 11.37
CA LEU A 113 -6.73 -2.49 10.25
C LEU A 113 -6.06 -2.91 8.94
N SER A 114 -6.84 -3.49 8.03
CA SER A 114 -6.41 -3.83 6.68
C SER A 114 -7.24 -3.07 5.65
N ILE A 115 -6.59 -2.24 4.83
CA ILE A 115 -7.23 -1.46 3.78
C ILE A 115 -6.76 -1.96 2.42
N GLY A 116 -7.67 -2.02 1.46
CA GLY A 116 -7.38 -2.43 0.09
C GLY A 116 -8.54 -2.11 -0.84
N TYR A 117 -8.61 -2.77 -1.97
CA TYR A 117 -9.66 -2.62 -2.99
C TYR A 117 -9.76 -3.88 -3.86
N SER A 118 -10.85 -4.03 -4.61
CA SER A 118 -11.21 -5.29 -5.26
C SER A 118 -10.21 -5.77 -6.33
N SER A 119 -9.58 -4.89 -7.10
CA SER A 119 -8.58 -5.25 -8.12
C SER A 119 -7.14 -5.34 -7.60
N CYS A 120 -6.90 -5.10 -6.31
CA CYS A 120 -5.59 -5.08 -5.70
C CYS A 120 -4.94 -6.47 -5.66
N TYR A 121 -3.99 -6.73 -6.55
CA TYR A 121 -3.31 -8.03 -6.64
C TYR A 121 -2.67 -8.48 -5.32
N TRP A 122 -1.89 -7.60 -4.67
CA TRP A 122 -1.22 -7.94 -3.41
C TRP A 122 -2.18 -8.08 -2.23
N CYS A 123 -3.39 -7.48 -2.28
CA CYS A 123 -4.43 -7.71 -1.30
C CYS A 123 -4.94 -9.15 -1.37
N HIS A 124 -5.15 -9.68 -2.59
CA HIS A 124 -5.51 -11.07 -2.82
C HIS A 124 -4.39 -12.04 -2.43
N VAL A 125 -3.13 -11.65 -2.65
CA VAL A 125 -1.99 -12.45 -2.19
C VAL A 125 -2.01 -12.56 -0.66
N MET A 126 -2.16 -11.44 0.05
CA MET A 126 -2.20 -11.42 1.52
C MET A 126 -3.43 -12.15 2.08
N GLU A 127 -4.56 -12.10 1.36
CA GLU A 127 -5.74 -12.90 1.71
C GLU A 127 -5.42 -14.39 1.70
N ARG A 128 -4.92 -14.90 0.58
CA ARG A 128 -4.62 -16.34 0.42
C ARG A 128 -3.54 -16.83 1.37
N GLU A 129 -2.50 -16.02 1.58
CA GLU A 129 -1.33 -16.43 2.37
C GLU A 129 -1.53 -16.25 3.87
N SER A 130 -2.30 -15.23 4.30
CA SER A 130 -2.42 -14.85 5.71
C SER A 130 -3.85 -14.92 6.24
N PHE A 131 -4.84 -14.32 5.55
CA PHE A 131 -6.20 -14.22 6.11
C PHE A 131 -7.00 -15.52 6.00
N MET A 132 -6.62 -16.41 5.08
CA MET A 132 -7.16 -17.76 4.95
C MET A 132 -6.40 -18.79 5.81
N ASP A 133 -5.26 -18.42 6.40
CA ASP A 133 -4.49 -19.32 7.28
C ASP A 133 -5.17 -19.46 8.65
N PRO A 134 -5.54 -20.70 9.09
CA PRO A 134 -6.27 -20.89 10.33
C PRO A 134 -5.47 -20.52 11.59
N GLU A 135 -4.14 -20.66 11.57
CA GLU A 135 -3.27 -20.32 12.70
C GLU A 135 -3.21 -18.80 12.87
N ILE A 136 -2.97 -18.07 11.78
CA ILE A 136 -2.93 -16.60 11.77
C ILE A 136 -4.30 -16.05 12.17
N ALA A 137 -5.39 -16.58 11.60
CA ALA A 137 -6.74 -16.15 11.91
C ALA A 137 -7.09 -16.38 13.39
N LYS A 138 -6.76 -17.55 13.93
CA LYS A 138 -6.97 -17.85 15.36
C LYS A 138 -6.20 -16.88 16.25
N PHE A 139 -4.96 -16.57 15.89
CA PHE A 139 -4.14 -15.63 16.64
C PHE A 139 -4.73 -14.21 16.59
N LEU A 140 -5.10 -13.73 15.40
CA LEU A 140 -5.74 -12.42 15.20
C LEU A 140 -7.04 -12.32 16.02
N ASN A 141 -7.94 -13.27 15.89
CA ASN A 141 -9.24 -13.28 16.59
C ASN A 141 -9.09 -13.28 18.13
N THR A 142 -7.98 -13.86 18.63
CA THR A 142 -7.71 -13.91 20.06
C THR A 142 -7.16 -12.59 20.60
N HIS A 143 -6.24 -11.96 19.87
CA HIS A 143 -5.42 -10.87 20.39
C HIS A 143 -5.73 -9.49 19.80
N PHE A 144 -6.50 -9.42 18.73
CA PHE A 144 -6.84 -8.18 18.04
C PHE A 144 -8.34 -8.05 17.80
N VAL A 145 -8.79 -6.83 17.53
CA VAL A 145 -10.02 -6.57 16.79
C VAL A 145 -9.62 -6.25 15.36
N CYS A 146 -10.15 -7.02 14.40
CA CYS A 146 -9.73 -6.92 13.00
C CYS A 146 -10.75 -6.12 12.20
N ILE A 147 -10.31 -5.02 11.58
CA ILE A 147 -11.15 -4.15 10.74
C ILE A 147 -10.69 -4.26 9.29
N LYS A 148 -11.66 -4.42 8.37
CA LYS A 148 -11.45 -4.40 6.93
C LYS A 148 -12.08 -3.17 6.32
N VAL A 149 -11.35 -2.49 5.43
CA VAL A 149 -11.83 -1.27 4.75
C VAL A 149 -11.60 -1.38 3.25
N ASP A 150 -12.63 -1.03 2.50
CA ASP A 150 -12.51 -0.76 1.07
C ASP A 150 -12.19 0.73 0.88
N ARG A 151 -11.02 1.03 0.32
CA ARG A 151 -10.60 2.41 0.07
C ARG A 151 -11.48 3.13 -0.95
N GLU A 152 -12.12 2.40 -1.84
CA GLU A 152 -13.01 2.97 -2.86
C GLU A 152 -14.31 3.51 -2.22
N GLU A 153 -14.75 2.93 -1.11
CA GLU A 153 -15.90 3.42 -0.34
C GLU A 153 -15.50 4.38 0.79
N ARG A 154 -14.29 4.20 1.36
CA ARG A 154 -13.80 4.99 2.51
C ARG A 154 -12.41 5.60 2.24
N PRO A 155 -12.29 6.45 1.20
CA PRO A 155 -11.04 7.15 0.91
C PRO A 155 -10.60 8.07 2.07
N ASP A 156 -11.54 8.60 2.85
CA ASP A 156 -11.29 9.40 4.05
C ASP A 156 -10.47 8.63 5.11
N VAL A 157 -10.78 7.36 5.32
CA VAL A 157 -10.03 6.48 6.22
C VAL A 157 -8.68 6.11 5.61
N ASP A 158 -8.66 5.76 4.32
CA ASP A 158 -7.44 5.38 3.60
C ASP A 158 -6.40 6.49 3.66
N ASP A 159 -6.77 7.74 3.35
CA ASP A 159 -5.85 8.89 3.30
C ASP A 159 -5.18 9.17 4.65
N ILE A 160 -5.93 9.09 5.75
CA ILE A 160 -5.40 9.30 7.10
C ILE A 160 -4.35 8.25 7.45
N TYR A 161 -4.68 6.97 7.26
CA TYR A 161 -3.79 5.88 7.65
C TYR A 161 -2.66 5.68 6.64
N MET A 162 -2.87 5.98 5.35
CA MET A 162 -1.80 6.05 4.35
C MET A 162 -0.76 7.11 4.73
N THR A 163 -1.20 8.29 5.13
CA THR A 163 -0.31 9.36 5.64
C THR A 163 0.49 8.88 6.84
N ALA A 164 -0.15 8.20 7.80
CA ALA A 164 0.54 7.64 8.95
C ALA A 164 1.64 6.64 8.55
N ILE A 165 1.35 5.73 7.61
CA ILE A 165 2.31 4.73 7.17
C ILE A 165 3.43 5.35 6.33
N GLN A 166 3.14 6.35 5.51
CA GLN A 166 4.16 7.10 4.78
C GLN A 166 5.11 7.85 5.72
N LEU A 167 4.62 8.43 6.81
CA LEU A 167 5.45 9.06 7.83
C LEU A 167 6.36 8.05 8.54
N LEU A 168 5.86 6.84 8.81
CA LEU A 168 6.62 5.78 9.47
C LEU A 168 7.68 5.15 8.57
N THR A 169 7.29 4.81 7.33
CA THR A 169 8.07 3.91 6.48
C THR A 169 8.70 4.60 5.27
N GLN A 170 8.34 5.84 5.00
CA GLN A 170 8.65 6.60 3.77
C GLN A 170 8.13 5.92 2.50
N ARG A 171 7.16 5.05 2.64
CA ARG A 171 6.53 4.29 1.56
C ARG A 171 5.04 4.14 1.85
N GLY A 172 4.25 3.99 0.78
CA GLY A 172 2.82 3.70 0.84
C GLY A 172 2.42 2.69 -0.21
N GLY A 173 1.21 2.21 -0.13
CA GLY A 173 0.62 1.26 -1.09
C GLY A 173 -0.33 0.27 -0.43
N TRP A 174 -0.97 -0.55 -1.25
CA TRP A 174 -1.93 -1.55 -0.80
C TRP A 174 -1.43 -2.97 -1.07
N PRO A 175 -1.81 -3.93 -0.19
CA PRO A 175 -2.64 -3.76 1.00
C PRO A 175 -1.98 -2.82 2.02
N LEU A 176 -2.77 -1.95 2.63
CA LEU A 176 -2.30 -1.12 3.73
C LEU A 176 -2.59 -1.86 5.05
N THR A 177 -1.55 -2.12 5.81
CA THR A 177 -1.57 -2.80 7.10
C THR A 177 -1.29 -1.79 8.20
N VAL A 178 -2.21 -1.62 9.14
CA VAL A 178 -2.06 -0.66 10.24
C VAL A 178 -2.42 -1.32 11.57
N PHE A 179 -1.61 -1.07 12.59
CA PHE A 179 -1.91 -1.42 13.97
C PHE A 179 -2.20 -0.16 14.76
N MET A 180 -3.32 -0.18 15.49
CA MET A 180 -3.86 0.99 16.20
C MET A 180 -4.20 0.65 17.64
N THR A 181 -4.24 1.68 18.48
CA THR A 181 -4.86 1.58 19.82
C THR A 181 -6.38 1.40 19.69
N PRO A 182 -7.10 1.04 20.77
CA PRO A 182 -8.56 0.97 20.77
C PRO A 182 -9.26 2.30 20.41
N GLU A 183 -8.55 3.42 20.52
CA GLU A 183 -9.02 4.76 20.14
C GLU A 183 -8.81 5.07 18.65
N GLY A 184 -8.16 4.16 17.89
CA GLY A 184 -7.87 4.36 16.49
C GLY A 184 -6.56 5.12 16.20
N LEU A 185 -5.68 5.29 17.20
CA LEU A 185 -4.41 5.96 17.03
C LEU A 185 -3.37 4.99 16.43
N PRO A 186 -2.83 5.25 15.22
CA PRO A 186 -1.87 4.34 14.59
C PRO A 186 -0.52 4.38 15.29
N PHE A 187 0.12 3.21 15.49
CA PHE A 187 1.46 3.12 16.07
C PHE A 187 2.46 2.34 15.23
N LEU A 188 2.00 1.44 14.37
CA LEU A 188 2.85 0.62 13.51
C LEU A 188 2.07 0.22 12.26
N GLY A 189 2.81 -0.10 11.19
CA GLY A 189 2.22 -0.65 9.98
C GLY A 189 3.19 -0.71 8.81
N GLY A 190 2.63 -0.99 7.67
CA GLY A 190 3.33 -1.11 6.41
C GLY A 190 2.36 -1.46 5.29
N THR A 191 2.87 -2.10 4.25
CA THR A 191 2.05 -2.60 3.15
C THR A 191 1.89 -4.12 3.28
N TYR A 192 2.27 -4.87 2.28
CA TYR A 192 2.24 -6.32 2.30
C TYR A 192 3.32 -6.92 3.23
N PHE A 193 2.93 -7.91 4.03
CA PHE A 193 3.79 -8.78 4.80
C PHE A 193 3.60 -10.23 4.34
N PRO A 194 4.66 -11.03 4.10
CA PRO A 194 4.54 -12.46 3.85
C PRO A 194 3.94 -13.16 5.07
N ALA A 195 3.27 -14.30 4.89
CA ALA A 195 2.59 -14.99 6.00
C ALA A 195 3.54 -15.33 7.14
N ARG A 196 4.73 -15.85 6.81
CA ARG A 196 5.77 -16.24 7.77
C ARG A 196 7.13 -15.70 7.38
N GLN A 197 8.01 -15.58 8.35
CA GLN A 197 9.38 -15.17 8.13
C GLN A 197 10.09 -16.15 7.19
N GLY A 198 10.72 -15.62 6.15
CA GLY A 198 11.45 -16.41 5.15
C GLY A 198 10.67 -16.78 3.90
N ASP A 199 9.31 -16.70 3.90
CA ASP A 199 8.49 -17.07 2.74
C ASP A 199 8.83 -16.26 1.47
N ARG A 200 9.22 -15.01 1.63
CA ARG A 200 9.60 -14.11 0.53
C ARG A 200 10.87 -13.32 0.84
N GLY A 201 11.92 -14.05 1.20
CA GLY A 201 13.23 -13.47 1.51
C GLY A 201 13.33 -12.92 2.94
N PRO A 202 14.31 -12.05 3.25
CA PRO A 202 14.66 -11.64 4.62
C PRO A 202 13.69 -10.58 5.19
N ARG A 203 12.39 -10.78 5.02
CA ARG A 203 11.33 -9.91 5.56
C ARG A 203 10.73 -10.55 6.79
N ILE A 204 10.30 -9.70 7.74
CA ILE A 204 9.50 -10.17 8.87
C ILE A 204 8.19 -10.76 8.35
N GLY A 205 7.79 -11.91 8.87
CA GLY A 205 6.51 -12.54 8.58
C GLY A 205 5.37 -11.86 9.34
N PHE A 206 4.17 -11.98 8.80
CA PHE A 206 2.97 -11.42 9.41
C PHE A 206 2.67 -12.07 10.77
N LEU A 207 2.82 -13.40 10.88
CA LEU A 207 2.61 -14.12 12.14
C LEU A 207 3.58 -13.67 13.23
N GLU A 208 4.86 -13.52 12.92
CA GLU A 208 5.87 -13.04 13.85
C GLU A 208 5.60 -11.59 14.28
N LEU A 209 5.18 -10.75 13.34
CA LEU A 209 4.83 -9.36 13.60
C LEU A 209 3.66 -9.24 14.59
N ILE A 210 2.52 -9.90 14.30
CA ILE A 210 1.34 -9.85 15.17
C ILE A 210 1.61 -10.47 16.55
N THR A 211 2.43 -11.53 16.59
CA THR A 211 2.85 -12.15 17.87
C THR A 211 3.64 -11.18 18.73
N SER A 212 4.58 -10.47 18.12
CA SER A 212 5.41 -9.49 18.82
C SER A 212 4.59 -8.30 19.31
N ILE A 213 3.66 -7.79 18.49
CA ILE A 213 2.76 -6.70 18.88
C ILE A 213 1.87 -7.11 20.05
N ALA A 214 1.24 -8.28 19.99
CA ALA A 214 0.37 -8.78 21.06
C ALA A 214 1.13 -8.94 22.39
N LYS A 215 2.38 -9.42 22.32
CA LYS A 215 3.25 -9.54 23.50
C LYS A 215 3.57 -8.15 24.10
N ILE A 216 4.01 -7.20 23.29
CA ILE A 216 4.36 -5.85 23.77
C ILE A 216 3.12 -5.15 24.32
N TRP A 217 1.96 -5.26 23.65
CA TRP A 217 0.71 -4.68 24.10
C TRP A 217 0.31 -5.16 25.50
N LYS A 218 0.52 -6.45 25.76
CA LYS A 218 0.20 -7.06 27.06
C LYS A 218 1.20 -6.71 28.17
N GLU A 219 2.50 -6.67 27.83
CA GLU A 219 3.57 -6.54 28.83
C GLU A 219 3.98 -5.09 29.09
N LYS A 220 3.97 -4.24 28.06
CA LYS A 220 4.46 -2.86 28.11
C LYS A 220 3.70 -1.97 27.10
N PRO A 221 2.46 -1.59 27.36
CA PRO A 221 1.65 -0.80 26.43
C PRO A 221 2.14 0.66 26.28
N GLU A 222 2.80 1.23 27.31
CA GLU A 222 3.12 2.66 27.36
C GLU A 222 3.97 3.16 26.17
N PRO A 223 5.02 2.44 25.69
CA PRO A 223 5.75 2.83 24.49
C PRO A 223 4.90 2.85 23.22
N ILE A 224 3.92 1.93 23.10
CA ILE A 224 3.00 1.88 21.98
C ILE A 224 2.08 3.10 22.02
N GLU A 225 1.50 3.43 23.16
CA GLU A 225 0.62 4.58 23.33
C GLU A 225 1.36 5.90 23.07
N GLU A 226 2.60 6.04 23.53
CA GLU A 226 3.41 7.23 23.25
C GLU A 226 3.70 7.37 21.77
N GLN A 227 4.08 6.30 21.09
CA GLN A 227 4.30 6.27 19.65
C GLN A 227 3.01 6.63 18.89
N ALA A 228 1.87 6.09 19.30
CA ALA A 228 0.57 6.36 18.71
C ALA A 228 0.19 7.85 18.81
N ARG A 229 0.37 8.46 19.97
CA ARG A 229 0.13 9.91 20.15
C ARG A 229 1.04 10.76 19.29
N ARG A 230 2.33 10.44 19.22
CA ARG A 230 3.31 11.18 18.39
C ARG A 230 2.96 11.09 16.90
N LEU A 231 2.66 9.90 16.42
CA LEU A 231 2.32 9.68 15.03
C LEU A 231 1.01 10.39 14.65
N THR A 232 -0.01 10.30 15.50
CA THR A 232 -1.28 10.98 15.30
C THR A 232 -1.10 12.51 15.23
N SER A 233 -0.25 13.08 16.10
CA SER A 233 0.06 14.52 16.04
C SER A 233 0.74 14.91 14.73
N ALA A 234 1.67 14.08 14.24
CA ALA A 234 2.35 14.33 12.97
C ALA A 234 1.40 14.22 11.77
N VAL A 235 0.48 13.25 11.77
CA VAL A 235 -0.58 13.12 10.75
C VAL A 235 -1.47 14.36 10.75
N ALA A 236 -1.90 14.81 11.93
CA ALA A 236 -2.76 16.01 12.07
C ALA A 236 -2.06 17.27 11.56
N GLU A 237 -0.75 17.38 11.68
CA GLU A 237 0.04 18.48 11.16
C GLU A 237 0.07 18.48 9.62
N VAL A 238 0.35 17.30 9.00
CA VAL A 238 0.32 17.13 7.54
C VAL A 238 -1.06 17.45 6.98
N VAL A 239 -2.13 16.93 7.58
CA VAL A 239 -3.51 17.17 7.12
C VAL A 239 -3.88 18.65 7.25
N ARG A 240 -3.40 19.35 8.30
CA ARG A 240 -3.64 20.80 8.47
C ARG A 240 -2.89 21.62 7.43
N GLU A 241 -1.66 21.25 7.07
CA GLU A 241 -0.89 21.93 6.04
C GLU A 241 -1.54 21.78 4.65
N GLN A 242 -2.25 20.68 4.39
CA GLN A 242 -3.01 20.46 3.16
C GLN A 242 -4.30 21.28 3.05
N GLN A 243 -4.79 21.86 4.15
CA GLN A 243 -5.97 22.72 4.16
C GLN A 243 -5.72 24.11 3.56
N GLY A 244 -5.03 24.23 2.46
CA GLY A 244 -4.71 25.42 1.69
C GLY A 244 -5.41 26.74 2.06
N ASP A 245 -4.92 27.85 1.56
CA ASP A 245 -5.56 29.15 1.72
C ASP A 245 -6.95 29.15 1.04
N GLN A 246 -7.95 29.73 1.68
CA GLN A 246 -9.32 29.89 1.14
C GLN A 246 -9.40 30.89 -0.04
N GLN A 247 -8.27 31.19 -0.69
CA GLN A 247 -8.24 32.07 -1.85
C GLN A 247 -8.73 31.33 -3.09
N GLN A 248 -9.59 31.97 -3.87
CA GLN A 248 -10.00 31.42 -5.15
C GLN A 248 -8.79 31.31 -6.09
N PRO A 249 -8.60 30.16 -6.75
CA PRO A 249 -7.54 29.98 -7.72
C PRO A 249 -7.67 31.01 -8.86
N GLY A 250 -6.60 31.73 -9.14
CA GLY A 250 -6.51 32.66 -10.26
C GLY A 250 -5.46 32.20 -11.29
N SER A 251 -5.24 33.01 -12.31
CA SER A 251 -4.29 32.73 -13.40
C SER A 251 -2.86 32.46 -12.91
N ALA A 252 -2.45 33.08 -11.79
CA ALA A 252 -1.14 32.84 -11.21
C ALA A 252 -0.99 31.43 -10.67
N GLN A 253 -2.01 30.91 -9.98
CA GLN A 253 -2.04 29.54 -9.45
C GLN A 253 -2.03 28.50 -10.58
N VAL A 254 -2.79 28.77 -11.66
CA VAL A 254 -2.78 27.91 -12.85
C VAL A 254 -1.37 27.80 -13.45
N LYS A 255 -0.64 28.93 -13.60
CA LYS A 255 0.74 28.92 -14.08
C LYS A 255 1.69 28.18 -13.13
N ASN A 256 1.52 28.34 -11.83
CA ASN A 256 2.32 27.64 -10.83
C ASN A 256 2.15 26.12 -10.90
N VAL A 257 0.92 25.62 -11.13
CA VAL A 257 0.66 24.20 -11.34
C VAL A 257 1.42 23.67 -12.54
N GLN A 258 1.37 24.35 -13.67
CA GLN A 258 2.09 23.95 -14.88
C GLN A 258 3.61 23.94 -14.67
N GLN A 259 4.14 24.94 -13.98
CA GLN A 259 5.57 25.01 -13.66
C GLN A 259 5.97 23.85 -12.73
N ALA A 260 5.16 23.51 -11.74
CA ALA A 260 5.39 22.37 -10.86
C ALA A 260 5.36 21.04 -11.64
N MET A 261 4.40 20.86 -12.55
CA MET A 261 4.36 19.70 -13.45
C MET A 261 5.62 19.60 -14.31
N GLY A 262 6.10 20.72 -14.86
CA GLY A 262 7.35 20.75 -15.64
C GLY A 262 8.58 20.25 -14.87
N THR A 263 8.65 20.48 -13.57
CA THR A 263 9.76 19.96 -12.72
C THR A 263 9.69 18.45 -12.50
N GLN A 264 8.52 17.85 -12.68
CA GLN A 264 8.26 16.42 -12.51
C GLN A 264 8.13 15.67 -13.83
N PHE A 265 8.22 16.37 -14.96
CA PHE A 265 8.06 15.80 -16.28
C PHE A 265 9.31 15.04 -16.73
N ASP A 266 9.13 13.85 -17.27
CA ASP A 266 10.20 13.05 -17.88
C ASP A 266 10.32 13.37 -19.37
N ASP A 267 11.25 14.25 -19.72
CA ASP A 267 11.50 14.69 -21.09
C ASP A 267 11.88 13.57 -22.08
N ALA A 268 12.33 12.42 -21.58
CA ALA A 268 12.75 11.32 -22.44
C ALA A 268 11.62 10.31 -22.71
N TYR A 269 10.78 10.06 -21.71
CA TYR A 269 9.77 9.01 -21.79
C TYR A 269 8.34 9.48 -21.49
N GLY A 270 8.13 10.78 -21.33
CA GLY A 270 6.82 11.32 -20.96
C GLY A 270 6.37 10.88 -19.57
N GLY A 271 5.22 11.44 -19.14
CA GLY A 271 4.67 11.20 -17.80
C GLY A 271 5.41 11.95 -16.70
N PHE A 272 4.90 11.81 -15.50
CA PHE A 272 5.34 12.57 -14.33
C PHE A 272 5.98 11.66 -13.29
N GLY A 273 6.94 12.18 -12.52
CA GLY A 273 7.63 11.42 -11.50
C GLY A 273 8.62 12.25 -10.72
N GLN A 274 9.50 11.60 -9.98
CA GLN A 274 10.53 12.27 -9.17
C GLN A 274 11.90 12.17 -9.86
N PRO A 275 12.51 13.30 -10.24
CA PRO A 275 13.90 13.29 -10.71
C PRO A 275 14.84 12.64 -9.67
N PRO A 276 15.86 11.93 -10.07
CA PRO A 276 16.45 11.77 -11.41
C PRO A 276 15.82 10.68 -12.29
N PHE A 277 14.61 10.26 -12.07
CA PHE A 277 13.86 9.26 -12.84
C PHE A 277 14.59 7.90 -12.96
N PRO A 278 14.76 7.16 -11.87
CA PRO A 278 15.42 5.85 -11.91
C PRO A 278 14.61 4.86 -12.76
N PRO A 279 15.26 3.86 -13.40
CA PRO A 279 14.60 2.90 -14.28
C PRO A 279 13.41 2.15 -13.62
N GLN A 280 13.46 1.93 -12.32
CA GLN A 280 12.43 1.21 -11.53
C GLN A 280 11.38 2.16 -10.95
N GLN A 281 11.31 3.41 -11.39
CA GLN A 281 10.28 4.33 -10.93
C GLN A 281 8.94 4.00 -11.58
N PRO A 282 7.90 3.68 -10.79
CA PRO A 282 6.56 3.51 -11.33
C PRO A 282 6.04 4.81 -11.96
N LYS A 283 5.25 4.67 -13.02
CA LYS A 283 4.56 5.79 -13.68
C LYS A 283 3.08 5.49 -13.82
N PHE A 284 2.27 6.47 -13.45
CA PHE A 284 0.82 6.44 -13.59
C PHE A 284 0.38 7.25 -14.83
N PRO A 285 -0.76 6.90 -15.47
CA PRO A 285 -1.33 7.68 -16.57
C PRO A 285 -1.64 9.13 -16.19
N SER A 286 -2.04 9.37 -14.95
CA SER A 286 -2.38 10.69 -14.39
C SER A 286 -3.41 11.46 -15.25
N PRO A 287 -4.63 10.94 -15.46
CA PRO A 287 -5.63 11.59 -16.32
C PRO A 287 -5.95 13.04 -15.96
N PRO A 288 -6.04 13.45 -14.68
CA PRO A 288 -6.27 14.85 -14.33
C PRO A 288 -5.20 15.81 -14.88
N GLU A 289 -3.93 15.41 -14.81
CA GLU A 289 -2.81 16.17 -15.36
C GLU A 289 -2.89 16.26 -16.89
N LEU A 290 -3.26 15.16 -17.55
CA LEU A 290 -3.40 15.15 -19.02
C LEU A 290 -4.58 16.01 -19.47
N LEU A 291 -5.71 15.98 -18.77
CA LEU A 291 -6.86 16.84 -19.03
C LEU A 291 -6.53 18.32 -18.83
N TYR A 292 -5.79 18.64 -17.77
CA TYR A 292 -5.31 19.99 -17.53
C TYR A 292 -4.40 20.49 -18.67
N LEU A 293 -3.45 19.67 -19.13
CA LEU A 293 -2.57 20.03 -20.25
C LEU A 293 -3.35 20.19 -21.58
N ALA A 294 -4.36 19.37 -21.80
CA ALA A 294 -5.25 19.50 -22.96
C ALA A 294 -6.03 20.82 -22.94
N ASP A 295 -6.59 21.22 -21.80
CA ASP A 295 -7.26 22.51 -21.62
C ASP A 295 -6.31 23.71 -21.84
N ARG A 296 -5.06 23.61 -21.37
CA ARG A 296 -4.04 24.64 -21.61
C ARG A 296 -3.69 24.79 -23.09
N LEU A 297 -3.56 23.65 -23.79
CA LEU A 297 -3.29 23.64 -25.22
C LEU A 297 -4.46 24.26 -26.01
N ASP A 298 -5.71 23.91 -25.66
CA ASP A 298 -6.90 24.41 -26.35
C ASP A 298 -7.08 25.94 -26.17
N ARG A 299 -6.91 26.44 -24.96
CA ARG A 299 -7.16 27.85 -24.62
C ARG A 299 -6.04 28.80 -24.97
N GLU A 300 -4.79 28.39 -24.84
CA GLU A 300 -3.65 29.32 -24.92
C GLU A 300 -2.59 28.87 -25.93
N GLU A 301 -2.82 27.80 -26.69
CA GLU A 301 -1.84 27.20 -27.63
C GLU A 301 -0.48 26.94 -26.99
N ASP A 302 -0.48 26.55 -25.70
CA ASP A 302 0.70 26.42 -24.87
C ASP A 302 1.61 25.29 -25.37
N GLN A 303 2.81 25.64 -25.86
CA GLN A 303 3.75 24.70 -26.47
C GLN A 303 4.39 23.75 -25.46
N GLU A 304 4.60 24.17 -24.22
CA GLU A 304 5.10 23.29 -23.14
C GLU A 304 4.02 22.27 -22.72
N ALA A 305 2.78 22.72 -22.57
CA ALA A 305 1.66 21.82 -22.33
C ALA A 305 1.50 20.80 -23.46
N LYS A 306 1.62 21.25 -24.72
CA LYS A 306 1.59 20.40 -25.91
C LYS A 306 2.67 19.33 -25.89
N LYS A 307 3.91 19.72 -25.58
CA LYS A 307 5.06 18.81 -25.49
C LYS A 307 4.81 17.74 -24.42
N MET A 308 4.44 18.15 -23.20
CA MET A 308 4.18 17.23 -22.09
C MET A 308 3.05 16.26 -22.40
N LEU A 309 1.93 16.76 -22.95
CA LEU A 309 0.77 15.98 -23.30
C LEU A 309 1.08 14.94 -24.37
N LEU A 310 1.57 15.40 -25.54
CA LEU A 310 1.74 14.51 -26.70
C LEU A 310 2.83 13.46 -26.45
N LEU A 311 3.97 13.84 -25.85
CA LEU A 311 5.02 12.86 -25.53
C LEU A 311 4.49 11.79 -24.56
N THR A 312 3.71 12.17 -23.54
CA THR A 312 3.14 11.21 -22.59
C THR A 312 2.18 10.26 -23.28
N LEU A 313 1.22 10.80 -24.04
CA LEU A 313 0.23 9.98 -24.74
C LEU A 313 0.87 9.04 -25.76
N ASP A 314 1.85 9.51 -26.55
CA ASP A 314 2.57 8.69 -27.53
C ASP A 314 3.32 7.54 -26.85
N LYS A 315 4.02 7.81 -25.74
CA LYS A 315 4.79 6.79 -25.01
C LYS A 315 3.89 5.78 -24.32
N MET A 316 2.76 6.21 -23.76
CA MET A 316 1.76 5.31 -23.20
C MET A 316 1.12 4.45 -24.27
N ALA A 317 0.71 5.03 -25.40
CA ALA A 317 0.05 4.32 -26.50
C ALA A 317 0.94 3.24 -27.16
N GLN A 318 2.27 3.49 -27.21
CA GLN A 318 3.26 2.56 -27.74
C GLN A 318 3.78 1.57 -26.70
N GLY A 319 3.58 1.87 -25.40
CA GLY A 319 4.10 1.09 -24.28
C GLY A 319 3.26 -0.15 -23.95
N GLY A 320 3.84 -1.03 -23.13
CA GLY A 320 3.13 -2.20 -22.59
C GLY A 320 2.06 -1.86 -21.55
N ILE A 321 2.00 -0.60 -21.09
CA ILE A 321 0.90 -0.13 -20.22
C ILE A 321 -0.45 -0.16 -20.96
N ARG A 322 -0.45 -0.02 -22.28
CA ARG A 322 -1.65 -0.19 -23.11
C ARG A 322 -1.97 -1.67 -23.28
N ASP A 323 -3.21 -2.05 -23.08
CA ASP A 323 -3.69 -3.37 -23.48
C ASP A 323 -3.99 -3.35 -25.00
N HIS A 324 -3.06 -3.90 -25.77
CA HIS A 324 -3.14 -3.90 -27.23
C HIS A 324 -4.19 -4.87 -27.79
N VAL A 325 -4.79 -5.72 -26.96
CA VAL A 325 -5.82 -6.69 -27.34
C VAL A 325 -7.19 -6.25 -26.84
N GLY A 326 -7.32 -6.01 -25.54
CA GLY A 326 -8.58 -5.66 -24.90
C GLY A 326 -8.89 -4.16 -24.88
N GLY A 327 -7.92 -3.31 -25.23
CA GLY A 327 -8.05 -1.85 -25.17
C GLY A 327 -7.88 -1.28 -23.75
N GLY A 328 -7.78 0.06 -23.67
CA GLY A 328 -7.55 0.78 -22.43
C GLY A 328 -6.10 0.64 -21.91
N PHE A 329 -5.88 1.22 -20.75
CA PHE A 329 -4.57 1.27 -20.08
C PHE A 329 -4.62 0.55 -18.74
N HIS A 330 -3.53 -0.13 -18.42
CA HIS A 330 -3.32 -0.65 -17.07
C HIS A 330 -3.05 0.51 -16.10
N ARG A 331 -3.27 0.27 -14.80
CA ARG A 331 -3.26 1.30 -13.77
C ARG A 331 -1.94 2.07 -13.71
N TYR A 332 -0.81 1.37 -13.77
CA TYR A 332 0.52 1.99 -13.82
C TYR A 332 1.56 1.06 -14.45
N SER A 333 2.64 1.66 -14.93
CA SER A 333 3.86 0.94 -15.29
C SER A 333 4.76 0.82 -14.05
N VAL A 334 5.34 -0.36 -13.82
CA VAL A 334 6.31 -0.57 -12.72
C VAL A 334 7.70 -0.03 -13.07
N ASP A 335 7.90 0.42 -14.30
CA ASP A 335 9.14 1.02 -14.78
C ASP A 335 8.90 2.43 -15.38
N ARG A 336 9.99 3.18 -15.53
CA ARG A 336 10.01 4.51 -16.14
C ARG A 336 9.56 4.52 -17.61
N PHE A 337 9.66 3.38 -18.31
CA PHE A 337 9.63 3.30 -19.76
C PHE A 337 8.26 2.93 -20.33
N TRP A 338 7.23 2.78 -19.49
CA TRP A 338 5.89 2.32 -19.85
C TRP A 338 5.82 0.89 -20.40
N ARG A 339 6.80 0.03 -20.10
CA ARG A 339 6.94 -1.31 -20.68
C ARG A 339 6.24 -2.41 -19.89
N ILE A 340 6.40 -2.39 -18.58
CA ILE A 340 5.93 -3.48 -17.69
C ILE A 340 4.72 -2.97 -16.92
N PRO A 341 3.49 -3.40 -17.29
CA PRO A 341 2.29 -2.94 -16.61
C PRO A 341 2.08 -3.67 -15.29
N HIS A 342 1.49 -2.97 -14.33
CA HIS A 342 0.76 -3.61 -13.24
C HIS A 342 -0.63 -3.96 -13.75
N PHE A 343 -0.93 -5.26 -13.87
CA PHE A 343 -2.13 -5.78 -14.55
C PHE A 343 -3.42 -5.54 -13.75
N GLU A 344 -3.88 -4.32 -13.73
CA GLU A 344 -5.21 -3.92 -13.29
C GLU A 344 -5.67 -2.71 -14.11
N LYS A 345 -6.98 -2.54 -14.28
CA LYS A 345 -7.57 -1.41 -14.98
C LYS A 345 -8.56 -0.73 -14.05
N MET A 346 -8.38 0.57 -13.85
CA MET A 346 -9.27 1.39 -13.04
C MET A 346 -9.98 2.37 -13.96
N LEU A 347 -11.26 2.63 -13.69
CA LEU A 347 -12.04 3.57 -14.51
C LEU A 347 -11.44 4.98 -14.49
N TYR A 348 -10.90 5.40 -13.34
CA TYR A 348 -10.30 6.72 -13.19
C TYR A 348 -8.90 6.87 -13.82
N ASP A 349 -8.30 5.79 -14.31
CA ASP A 349 -7.01 5.79 -15.03
C ASP A 349 -7.22 5.73 -16.57
N ASN A 350 -8.49 5.62 -17.04
CA ASN A 350 -8.85 5.45 -18.46
C ASN A 350 -9.74 6.55 -19.02
#